data_1206fc62df7aff98f9bf553eef27d5c4
#
_entry.id   1206fc62df7aff98f9bf553eef27d5c4
#
_cell.length_a   1.000
_cell.length_b   1.000
_cell.length_c   1.000
_cell.angle_alpha   90.00
_cell.angle_beta   90.00
_cell.angle_gamma   90.00
#
_symmetry.space_group_name_H-M   'P 1'
#
loop_
_entity.id
_entity.type
_entity.pdbx_description
1 polymer ?
#
loop_
_entity_poly.entity_id
_entity_poly.type
_entity_poly.pdbx_seq_one_letter_code
_entity_poly.pdbx_strand_id
1 'polypeptide(L)' 'MTPELVGRLLMVLCGFALMFLGVITFFHGGEHFMLGILICFAGVVSMFQGLPHHE' A
#
# COMPACT_ATOMS: atom_id res chain seq x y z
N MET A 1 23.79 -3.15 -4.78
CA MET A 1 22.41 -2.66 -4.68
C MET A 1 22.38 -1.16 -4.90
N THR A 2 21.60 -0.75 -5.85
CA THR A 2 21.45 0.68 -6.15
C THR A 2 20.41 1.29 -5.20
N PRO A 3 20.61 2.57 -4.81
CA PRO A 3 19.65 3.24 -3.94
C PRO A 3 18.25 3.34 -4.54
N GLU A 4 18.14 3.34 -5.85
CA GLU A 4 16.85 3.35 -6.53
C GLU A 4 16.08 2.05 -6.26
N LEU A 5 16.77 0.92 -6.32
CA LEU A 5 16.15 -0.37 -6.05
C LEU A 5 15.63 -0.47 -4.63
N VAL A 6 16.43 0.03 -3.68
CA VAL A 6 16.04 0.05 -2.27
C VAL A 6 14.81 0.92 -2.06
N GLY A 7 14.76 2.09 -2.70
CA GLY A 7 13.61 2.97 -2.62
C GLY A 7 12.34 2.33 -3.14
N ARG A 8 12.44 1.65 -4.28
CA ARG A 8 11.30 0.94 -4.87
C ARG A 8 10.82 -0.19 -3.97
N LEU A 9 11.76 -0.96 -3.43
CA LEU A 9 11.43 -2.04 -2.53
C LEU A 9 10.72 -1.54 -1.29
N LEU A 10 11.19 -0.44 -0.72
CA LEU A 10 10.56 0.18 0.44
C LEU A 10 9.14 0.63 0.12
N MET A 11 8.92 1.23 -1.04
CA MET A 11 7.60 1.67 -1.45
C MET A 11 6.63 0.50 -1.60
N VAL A 12 7.07 -0.59 -2.21
CA VAL A 12 6.24 -1.78 -2.36
C VAL A 12 5.91 -2.38 -1.01
N LEU A 13 6.91 -2.45 -0.12
CA LEU A 13 6.70 -2.97 1.23
C LEU A 13 5.72 -2.10 2.02
N CYS A 14 5.85 -0.79 1.93
CA CYS A 14 4.92 0.13 2.59
C CYS A 14 3.50 -0.04 2.06
N GLY A 15 3.36 -0.16 0.74
CA GLY A 15 2.06 -0.38 0.12
C GLY A 15 1.43 -1.68 0.60
N PHE A 16 2.23 -2.74 0.69
CA PHE A 16 1.76 -4.02 1.16
C PHE A 16 1.30 -3.94 2.61
N ALA A 17 2.09 -3.29 3.46
CA ALA A 17 1.74 -3.11 4.87
C ALA A 17 0.46 -2.31 5.02
N LEU A 18 0.30 -1.25 4.24
CA LEU A 18 -0.91 -0.44 4.25
C LEU A 18 -2.13 -1.23 3.81
N MET A 19 -1.99 -2.05 2.77
CA MET A 19 -3.07 -2.92 2.33
C MET A 19 -3.48 -3.90 3.41
N PHE A 20 -2.50 -4.49 4.09
CA PHE A 20 -2.77 -5.43 5.16
C PHE A 20 -3.54 -4.76 6.29
N LEU A 21 -3.09 -3.58 6.71
CA LEU A 21 -3.76 -2.81 7.74
C LEU A 21 -5.18 -2.44 7.33
N GLY A 22 -5.37 -2.03 6.08
CA GLY A 22 -6.67 -1.68 5.56
C GLY A 22 -7.64 -2.85 5.58
N VAL A 23 -7.17 -4.03 5.19
CA VAL A 23 -7.99 -5.25 5.20
C VAL A 23 -8.40 -5.61 6.63
N ILE A 24 -7.45 -5.55 7.58
CA ILE A 24 -7.75 -5.84 8.98
C ILE A 24 -8.79 -4.86 9.51
N THR A 25 -8.62 -3.57 9.23
CA THR A 25 -9.57 -2.54 9.67
C THR A 25 -10.94 -2.78 9.05
N PHE A 26 -10.99 -3.19 7.79
CA PHE A 26 -12.24 -3.50 7.12
C PHE A 26 -12.95 -4.67 7.78
N PHE A 27 -12.22 -5.72 8.10
CA PHE A 27 -12.77 -6.91 8.74
C PHE A 27 -13.26 -6.65 10.16
N HIS A 28 -12.60 -5.75 10.87
CA HIS A 28 -13.06 -5.37 12.21
C HIS A 28 -14.43 -4.71 12.17
N GLY A 29 -14.81 -4.18 11.02
CA GLY A 29 -16.13 -3.61 10.84
C GLY A 29 -16.32 -2.31 11.61
N GLY A 30 -17.59 -1.93 11.74
CA GLY A 30 -17.93 -0.73 12.48
C GLY A 30 -17.81 0.54 11.64
N GLU A 31 -17.63 1.65 12.34
CA GLU A 31 -17.61 2.97 11.71
C GLU A 31 -16.35 3.25 10.90
N HIS A 32 -15.31 2.45 11.11
CA HIS A 32 -14.01 2.66 10.46
C HIS A 32 -13.87 1.95 9.13
N PHE A 33 -14.94 1.41 8.63
CA PHE A 33 -14.90 0.69 7.36
C PHE A 33 -14.44 1.59 6.20
N MET A 34 -14.82 2.87 6.23
CA MET A 34 -14.36 3.84 5.23
C MET A 34 -12.86 4.08 5.31
N LEU A 35 -12.32 4.15 6.52
CA LEU A 35 -10.89 4.29 6.74
C LEU A 35 -10.12 3.10 6.15
N GLY A 36 -10.66 1.90 6.31
CA GLY A 36 -10.06 0.71 5.72
C GLY A 36 -9.96 0.80 4.20
N ILE A 37 -11.02 1.27 3.55
CA ILE A 37 -11.02 1.46 2.10
C ILE A 37 -9.98 2.49 1.68
N LEU A 38 -9.91 3.61 2.39
CA LEU A 38 -8.93 4.67 2.09
C LEU A 38 -7.49 4.16 2.24
N ILE A 39 -7.22 3.40 3.29
CA ILE A 39 -5.90 2.83 3.54
C ILE A 39 -5.54 1.83 2.44
N CYS A 40 -6.48 0.99 2.05
CA CYS A 40 -6.27 0.05 0.94
C CYS A 40 -5.96 0.78 -0.36
N PHE A 41 -6.71 1.84 -0.64
CA PHE A 41 -6.50 2.63 -1.85
C PHE A 41 -5.10 3.26 -1.85
N ALA A 42 -4.69 3.83 -0.71
CA ALA A 42 -3.37 4.41 -0.57
C ALA A 42 -2.28 3.36 -0.78
N GLY A 43 -2.48 2.16 -0.25
CA GLY A 43 -1.54 1.06 -0.42
C GLY A 43 -1.38 0.66 -1.89
N VAL A 44 -2.49 0.55 -2.61
CA VAL A 44 -2.47 0.20 -4.04
C VAL A 44 -1.75 1.28 -4.84
N VAL A 45 -2.05 2.55 -4.59
CA VAL A 45 -1.39 3.65 -5.29
C VAL A 45 0.12 3.65 -5.01
N SER A 46 0.50 3.43 -3.76
CA SER A 46 1.91 3.35 -3.39
C SER A 46 2.62 2.20 -4.10
N MET A 47 1.97 1.05 -4.20
CA MET A 47 2.51 -0.09 -4.95
C MET A 47 2.72 0.25 -6.42
N PHE A 48 1.75 0.90 -7.04
CA PHE A 48 1.87 1.29 -8.44
C PHE A 48 3.04 2.24 -8.68
N GLN A 49 3.26 3.15 -7.74
CA GLN A 49 4.40 4.08 -7.85
C GLN A 49 5.74 3.38 -7.69
N GLY A 50 5.77 2.29 -6.92
CA GLY A 50 6.98 1.51 -6.74
C GLY A 50 7.32 0.60 -7.90
N LEU A 51 6.37 0.32 -8.80
CA LEU A 51 6.62 -0.54 -9.95
C LEU A 51 7.26 0.22 -11.10
N PRO A 52 8.15 -0.43 -11.87
CA PRO A 52 8.75 0.22 -13.02
C PRO A 52 7.70 0.47 -14.10
N HIS A 53 7.67 1.70 -14.59
CA HIS A 53 6.79 2.07 -15.69
C HIS A 53 7.42 1.65 -17.01
N HIS A 54 6.76 0.76 -17.70
CA HIS A 54 7.13 0.39 -19.06
C HIS A 54 6.33 1.22 -20.04
N GLU A 55 7.03 2.06 -20.75
CA GLU A 55 6.43 2.76 -21.88
C GLU A 55 6.74 2.06 -23.18
#